data_d78aa74e6b46ac83a03f6dff7876b042
#
_entry.id   d78aa74e6b46ac83a03f6dff7876b042
#
_cell.length_a   1.000
_cell.length_b   1.000
_cell.length_c   1.000
_cell.angle_alpha   90.00
_cell.angle_beta   90.00
_cell.angle_gamma   90.00
#
_symmetry.space_group_name_H-M   'P 1'
#
loop_
_entity.id
_entity.type
_entity.pdbx_description
1 polymer ?
#
loop_
_entity_poly.entity_id
_entity_poly.type
_entity_poly.pdbx_seq_one_letter_code
_entity_poly.pdbx_strand_id
1 'polypeptide(L)'
;ISTNYVEKVDKEQLIQGALRGMTESLQDPESEFLTAKETKELNAKVAGSFEGIGANLQLENRLPVIDRVPVKNSPAENAKLKAKDIILEVNGKTTKDKSLDQIVSMIRGKKGTQVKLLIQRGSEQFEVSLERDVVPEDTVKGNVDKDNPTVGSIQIDNFRETTALEFRTIIEQLRKDGAKSFVIDLRQN
;
A
#
# COMPACT_ATOMS: atom_id res chain seq x y z
N ILE A 1 9.77 5.27 -40.81
CA ILE A 1 8.42 5.54 -40.26
C ILE A 1 8.24 7.04 -40.08
N SER A 2 9.14 7.74 -39.38
CA SER A 2 8.99 9.18 -39.09
C SER A 2 8.98 10.12 -40.33
N THR A 3 9.38 9.65 -41.51
CA THR A 3 9.46 10.43 -42.73
C THR A 3 8.21 10.30 -43.63
N ASN A 4 7.50 9.17 -43.54
CA ASN A 4 6.40 8.81 -44.47
C ASN A 4 5.07 8.54 -43.73
N TYR A 5 5.00 8.80 -42.43
CA TYR A 5 3.76 8.63 -41.65
C TYR A 5 3.00 9.98 -41.61
N VAL A 6 1.68 9.92 -41.76
CA VAL A 6 0.83 11.11 -41.93
C VAL A 6 0.70 11.91 -40.62
N GLU A 7 0.81 11.27 -39.45
CA GLU A 7 0.70 11.92 -38.16
C GLU A 7 2.06 12.06 -37.46
N LYS A 8 2.13 12.93 -36.45
CA LYS A 8 3.34 13.13 -35.65
C LYS A 8 3.61 11.90 -34.83
N VAL A 9 4.73 11.25 -35.07
CA VAL A 9 5.13 10.02 -34.40
C VAL A 9 5.97 10.34 -33.16
N ASP A 10 5.61 9.77 -32.04
CA ASP A 10 6.43 9.78 -30.82
C ASP A 10 7.54 8.71 -30.97
N LYS A 11 8.77 9.19 -31.11
CA LYS A 11 9.95 8.33 -31.28
C LYS A 11 10.21 7.44 -30.07
N GLU A 12 9.93 7.93 -28.88
CA GLU A 12 10.15 7.18 -27.64
C GLU A 12 9.16 6.01 -27.52
N GLN A 13 7.89 6.24 -27.85
CA GLN A 13 6.90 5.17 -27.92
C GLN A 13 7.24 4.12 -28.96
N LEU A 14 7.77 4.52 -30.14
CA LEU A 14 8.21 3.56 -31.16
C LEU A 14 9.38 2.68 -30.68
N ILE A 15 10.36 3.27 -30.00
CA ILE A 15 11.51 2.54 -29.45
C ILE A 15 11.03 1.57 -28.38
N GLN A 16 10.18 2.01 -27.46
CA GLN A 16 9.62 1.13 -26.42
C GLN A 16 8.81 -0.02 -27.02
N GLY A 17 7.97 0.26 -28.03
CA GLY A 17 7.22 -0.78 -28.75
C GLY A 17 8.12 -1.79 -29.46
N ALA A 18 9.21 -1.32 -30.07
CA ALA A 18 10.19 -2.22 -30.69
C ALA A 18 10.89 -3.12 -29.68
N LEU A 19 11.31 -2.57 -28.52
CA LEU A 19 11.96 -3.33 -27.44
C LEU A 19 11.02 -4.38 -26.84
N ARG A 20 9.72 -4.05 -26.64
CA ARG A 20 8.70 -5.02 -26.21
C ARG A 20 8.54 -6.14 -27.23
N GLY A 21 8.37 -5.83 -28.50
CA GLY A 21 8.23 -6.84 -29.55
C GLY A 21 9.47 -7.73 -29.68
N MET A 22 10.67 -7.23 -29.42
CA MET A 22 11.89 -8.04 -29.39
C MET A 22 11.87 -9.02 -28.22
N THR A 23 11.49 -8.60 -27.01
CA THR A 23 11.37 -9.50 -25.84
C THR A 23 10.24 -10.51 -26.02
N GLU A 24 9.09 -10.10 -26.53
CA GLU A 24 7.97 -11.01 -26.81
C GLU A 24 8.34 -12.10 -27.83
N SER A 25 9.24 -11.79 -28.77
CA SER A 25 9.70 -12.77 -29.78
C SER A 25 10.55 -13.91 -29.18
N LEU A 26 11.04 -13.78 -27.95
CA LEU A 26 11.74 -14.84 -27.23
C LEU A 26 10.81 -15.97 -26.81
N GLN A 27 9.50 -15.74 -26.77
CA GLN A 27 8.49 -16.69 -26.29
C GLN A 27 8.77 -17.20 -24.87
N ASP A 28 9.46 -16.41 -24.07
CA ASP A 28 9.77 -16.70 -22.68
C ASP A 28 8.83 -15.85 -21.79
N PRO A 29 7.91 -16.49 -21.03
CA PRO A 29 6.94 -15.79 -20.19
C PRO A 29 7.58 -15.02 -19.02
N GLU A 30 8.81 -15.33 -18.66
CA GLU A 30 9.54 -14.67 -17.59
C GLU A 30 10.38 -13.47 -18.07
N SER A 31 10.48 -13.30 -19.40
CA SER A 31 11.23 -12.19 -20.01
C SER A 31 10.31 -11.05 -20.41
N GLU A 32 10.47 -9.88 -19.78
CA GLU A 32 9.69 -8.69 -20.08
C GLU A 32 10.59 -7.46 -20.23
N PHE A 33 10.30 -6.61 -21.22
CA PHE A 33 10.89 -5.28 -21.30
C PHE A 33 10.12 -4.30 -20.44
N LEU A 34 10.80 -3.67 -19.49
CA LEU A 34 10.25 -2.64 -18.62
C LEU A 34 10.89 -1.28 -18.94
N THR A 35 10.07 -0.25 -19.05
CA THR A 35 10.54 1.14 -19.07
C THR A 35 11.14 1.51 -17.71
N ALA A 36 11.93 2.57 -17.64
CA ALA A 36 12.49 3.07 -16.38
C ALA A 36 11.43 3.34 -15.31
N LYS A 37 10.23 3.76 -15.71
CA LYS A 37 9.08 3.97 -14.82
C LYS A 37 8.56 2.64 -14.29
N GLU A 38 8.29 1.67 -15.17
CA GLU A 38 7.79 0.34 -14.81
C GLU A 38 8.80 -0.42 -13.95
N THR A 39 10.10 -0.32 -14.26
CA THR A 39 11.19 -0.88 -13.43
C THR A 39 11.17 -0.29 -12.02
N LYS A 40 10.98 1.03 -11.89
CA LYS A 40 10.88 1.67 -10.58
C LYS A 40 9.65 1.21 -9.80
N GLU A 41 8.52 1.06 -10.48
CA GLU A 41 7.28 0.55 -9.88
C GLU A 41 7.42 -0.93 -9.45
N LEU A 42 8.05 -1.75 -10.28
CA LEU A 42 8.34 -3.14 -9.94
C LEU A 42 9.30 -3.25 -8.74
N ASN A 43 10.39 -2.48 -8.75
CA ASN A 43 11.34 -2.47 -7.64
C ASN A 43 10.68 -2.00 -6.33
N ALA A 44 9.79 -1.02 -6.37
CA ALA A 44 9.02 -0.59 -5.20
C ALA A 44 8.09 -1.70 -4.68
N LYS A 45 7.43 -2.44 -5.57
CA LYS A 45 6.61 -3.62 -5.20
C LYS A 45 7.46 -4.73 -4.58
N VAL A 46 8.61 -5.05 -5.19
CA VAL A 46 9.54 -6.08 -4.68
C VAL A 46 10.13 -5.65 -3.32
N ALA A 47 10.51 -4.38 -3.18
CA ALA A 47 11.00 -3.84 -1.91
C ALA A 47 9.89 -3.69 -0.85
N GLY A 48 8.63 -3.92 -1.22
CA GLY A 48 7.52 -3.86 -0.27
C GLY A 48 7.19 -2.48 0.24
N SER A 49 7.35 -1.50 -0.61
CA SER A 49 7.00 -0.12 -0.28
C SER A 49 5.99 0.43 -1.28
N PHE A 50 5.17 1.33 -0.84
CA PHE A 50 4.25 2.08 -1.69
C PHE A 50 4.35 3.59 -1.42
N GLU A 51 4.04 4.40 -2.41
CA GLU A 51 4.00 5.85 -2.25
C GLU A 51 2.60 6.28 -1.75
N GLY A 52 2.54 6.79 -0.53
CA GLY A 52 1.27 7.15 0.12
C GLY A 52 1.45 7.77 1.50
N ILE A 53 0.46 7.55 2.37
CA ILE A 53 0.45 8.15 3.72
C ILE A 53 0.73 7.16 4.86
N GLY A 54 0.71 5.85 4.61
CA GLY A 54 0.97 4.84 5.63
C GLY A 54 -0.18 4.59 6.61
N ALA A 55 -1.42 4.62 6.12
CA ALA A 55 -2.61 4.24 6.87
C ALA A 55 -3.27 3.00 6.25
N ASN A 56 -3.60 2.03 7.09
CA ASN A 56 -4.42 0.87 6.70
C ASN A 56 -5.89 1.25 6.78
N LEU A 57 -6.64 0.99 5.71
CA LEU A 57 -8.04 1.36 5.60
C LEU A 57 -8.94 0.14 5.46
N GLN A 58 -10.12 0.21 6.05
CA GLN A 58 -11.22 -0.72 5.82
C GLN A 58 -12.52 0.07 5.61
N LEU A 59 -13.55 -0.58 5.06
CA LEU A 59 -14.87 0.03 4.96
C LEU A 59 -15.72 -0.38 6.16
N GLU A 60 -16.21 0.60 6.92
CA GLU A 60 -17.25 0.43 7.94
C GLU A 60 -18.44 1.31 7.55
N ASN A 61 -19.63 0.74 7.42
CA ASN A 61 -20.83 1.46 7.01
C ASN A 61 -20.67 2.31 5.72
N ARG A 62 -19.94 1.76 4.74
CA ARG A 62 -19.60 2.42 3.45
C ARG A 62 -18.71 3.66 3.57
N LEU A 63 -18.05 3.85 4.69
CA LEU A 63 -17.07 4.91 4.91
C LEU A 63 -15.70 4.30 5.17
N PRO A 64 -14.63 4.88 4.66
CA PRO A 64 -13.28 4.42 4.94
C PRO A 64 -12.86 4.82 6.35
N VAL A 65 -12.48 3.83 7.11
CA VAL A 65 -12.00 3.95 8.50
C VAL A 65 -10.55 3.51 8.56
N ILE A 66 -9.73 4.20 9.32
CA ILE A 66 -8.38 3.75 9.64
C ILE A 66 -8.50 2.55 10.59
N ASP A 67 -8.13 1.37 10.09
CA ASP A 67 -8.26 0.10 10.81
C ASP A 67 -7.27 -0.01 11.98
N ARG A 68 -6.01 0.35 11.73
CA ARG A 68 -4.90 0.26 12.67
C ARG A 68 -4.14 1.56 12.80
N VAL A 69 -3.34 1.64 13.88
CA VAL A 69 -2.34 2.71 14.04
C VAL A 69 -1.49 2.78 12.79
N PRO A 70 -1.29 3.98 12.25
CA PRO A 70 -0.47 4.17 11.06
C PRO A 70 0.94 3.61 11.22
N VAL A 71 1.54 3.23 10.11
CA VAL A 71 2.92 2.72 10.06
C VAL A 71 3.87 3.72 10.71
N LYS A 72 4.80 3.22 11.53
CA LYS A 72 5.76 4.06 12.26
C LYS A 72 6.59 4.93 11.30
N ASN A 73 6.77 6.19 11.67
CA ASN A 73 7.43 7.23 10.87
C ASN A 73 6.72 7.55 9.53
N SER A 74 5.48 7.11 9.36
CA SER A 74 4.69 7.44 8.16
C SER A 74 4.09 8.85 8.24
N PRO A 75 3.70 9.44 7.09
CA PRO A 75 2.97 10.70 7.07
C PRO A 75 1.71 10.69 7.93
N ALA A 76 0.98 9.57 7.97
CA ALA A 76 -0.23 9.43 8.76
C ALA A 76 0.06 9.44 10.27
N GLU A 77 1.14 8.78 10.73
CA GLU A 77 1.57 8.83 12.12
C GLU A 77 2.02 10.25 12.51
N ASN A 78 2.85 10.89 11.68
CA ASN A 78 3.33 12.25 11.91
C ASN A 78 2.17 13.26 12.01
N ALA A 79 1.11 13.05 11.25
CA ALA A 79 -0.12 13.83 11.31
C ALA A 79 -1.04 13.42 12.47
N LYS A 80 -0.63 12.50 13.34
CA LYS A 80 -1.38 12.00 14.51
C LYS A 80 -2.76 11.40 14.15
N LEU A 81 -2.85 10.78 12.99
CA LEU A 81 -4.02 9.97 12.64
C LEU A 81 -4.06 8.73 13.55
N LYS A 82 -5.26 8.25 13.85
CA LYS A 82 -5.50 7.16 14.80
C LYS A 82 -6.40 6.10 14.20
N ALA A 83 -6.34 4.90 14.77
CA ALA A 83 -7.36 3.89 14.52
C ALA A 83 -8.75 4.44 14.82
N LYS A 84 -9.75 4.06 14.02
CA LYS A 84 -11.14 4.52 14.05
C LYS A 84 -11.37 5.96 13.57
N ASP A 85 -10.37 6.65 13.04
CA ASP A 85 -10.60 7.87 12.27
C ASP A 85 -11.33 7.54 10.96
N ILE A 86 -12.36 8.29 10.63
CA ILE A 86 -13.12 8.14 9.39
C ILE A 86 -12.62 9.19 8.39
N ILE A 87 -12.32 8.80 7.17
CA ILE A 87 -11.93 9.73 6.11
C ILE A 87 -13.18 10.13 5.32
N LEU A 88 -13.69 11.33 5.52
CA LEU A 88 -14.89 11.83 4.84
C LEU A 88 -14.59 12.32 3.43
N GLU A 89 -13.44 12.99 3.24
CA GLU A 89 -13.04 13.54 1.94
C GLU A 89 -11.54 13.38 1.69
N VAL A 90 -11.20 13.29 0.41
CA VAL A 90 -9.82 13.33 -0.09
C VAL A 90 -9.73 14.41 -1.16
N ASN A 91 -8.91 15.45 -0.93
CA ASN A 91 -8.76 16.63 -1.79
C ASN A 91 -10.12 17.28 -2.15
N GLY A 92 -11.02 17.45 -1.17
CA GLY A 92 -12.35 18.02 -1.33
C GLY A 92 -13.36 17.11 -2.07
N LYS A 93 -13.00 15.86 -2.36
CA LYS A 93 -13.92 14.88 -2.98
C LYS A 93 -14.39 13.89 -1.92
N THR A 94 -15.70 13.72 -1.81
CA THR A 94 -16.29 12.77 -0.86
C THR A 94 -15.84 11.34 -1.11
N THR A 95 -15.65 10.59 -0.03
CA THR A 95 -15.34 9.15 -0.03
C THR A 95 -16.59 8.28 0.05
N LYS A 96 -17.73 8.88 0.35
CA LYS A 96 -19.01 8.16 0.48
C LYS A 96 -19.36 7.40 -0.79
N ASP A 97 -19.82 6.17 -0.62
CA ASP A 97 -20.23 5.24 -1.69
C ASP A 97 -19.13 4.88 -2.71
N LYS A 98 -17.87 5.14 -2.40
CA LYS A 98 -16.72 4.68 -3.19
C LYS A 98 -16.21 3.33 -2.71
N SER A 99 -15.65 2.54 -3.62
CA SER A 99 -14.95 1.32 -3.24
C SER A 99 -13.65 1.65 -2.51
N LEU A 100 -13.15 0.70 -1.70
CA LEU A 100 -11.88 0.86 -0.99
C LEU A 100 -10.72 1.17 -1.95
N ASP A 101 -10.66 0.48 -3.10
CA ASP A 101 -9.63 0.69 -4.12
C ASP A 101 -9.68 2.10 -4.72
N GLN A 102 -10.88 2.62 -4.96
CA GLN A 102 -11.05 4.01 -5.42
C GLN A 102 -10.51 5.00 -4.40
N ILE A 103 -10.82 4.80 -3.12
CA ILE A 103 -10.37 5.67 -2.03
C ILE A 103 -8.85 5.58 -1.86
N VAL A 104 -8.30 4.37 -1.86
CA VAL A 104 -6.85 4.13 -1.81
C VAL A 104 -6.15 4.83 -2.99
N SER A 105 -6.71 4.73 -4.19
CA SER A 105 -6.17 5.40 -5.39
C SER A 105 -6.18 6.93 -5.29
N MET A 106 -7.18 7.52 -4.60
CA MET A 106 -7.22 8.95 -4.35
C MET A 106 -6.17 9.40 -3.33
N ILE A 107 -5.87 8.56 -2.33
CA ILE A 107 -4.92 8.85 -1.26
C ILE A 107 -3.48 8.60 -1.71
N ARG A 108 -3.22 7.52 -2.46
CA ARG A 108 -1.89 7.22 -3.03
C ARG A 108 -1.47 8.28 -4.03
N GLY A 109 -0.18 8.39 -4.26
CA GLY A 109 0.39 9.29 -5.25
C GLY A 109 1.86 9.52 -4.99
N LYS A 110 2.52 10.19 -5.92
CA LYS A 110 3.97 10.37 -5.96
C LYS A 110 4.50 10.99 -4.66
N LYS A 111 5.60 10.42 -4.14
CA LYS A 111 6.37 10.99 -3.02
C LYS A 111 6.62 12.49 -3.19
N GLY A 112 6.48 13.25 -2.10
CA GLY A 112 6.62 14.70 -2.08
C GLY A 112 5.38 15.48 -2.51
N THR A 113 4.31 14.80 -2.98
CA THR A 113 3.04 15.45 -3.29
C THR A 113 2.13 15.47 -2.07
N GLN A 114 1.29 16.49 -1.98
CA GLN A 114 0.36 16.62 -0.85
C GLN A 114 -0.98 15.98 -1.12
N VAL A 115 -1.60 15.47 -0.05
CA VAL A 115 -3.00 15.04 -0.02
C VAL A 115 -3.68 15.69 1.18
N LYS A 116 -4.88 16.26 0.96
CA LYS A 116 -5.71 16.86 1.99
C LYS A 116 -6.84 15.92 2.34
N LEU A 117 -7.01 15.61 3.62
CA LEU A 117 -8.06 14.73 4.12
C LEU A 117 -8.97 15.51 5.06
N LEU A 118 -10.28 15.27 4.95
CA LEU A 118 -11.25 15.64 5.98
C LEU A 118 -11.50 14.40 6.84
N ILE A 119 -11.16 14.50 8.11
CA ILE A 119 -11.22 13.39 9.07
C ILE A 119 -12.34 13.65 10.06
N GLN A 120 -13.07 12.59 10.41
CA GLN A 120 -13.98 12.57 11.54
C GLN A 120 -13.43 11.65 12.63
N ARG A 121 -13.29 12.17 13.84
CA ARG A 121 -12.87 11.45 15.05
C ARG A 121 -13.93 11.62 16.13
N GLY A 122 -14.74 10.61 16.36
CA GLY A 122 -15.93 10.74 17.22
C GLY A 122 -16.90 11.78 16.65
N SER A 123 -17.17 12.86 17.41
CA SER A 123 -18.01 13.98 16.99
C SER A 123 -17.25 15.13 16.31
N GLU A 124 -15.93 15.12 16.34
CA GLU A 124 -15.10 16.20 15.81
C GLU A 124 -14.75 15.94 14.34
N GLN A 125 -14.70 17.01 13.56
CA GLN A 125 -14.19 16.99 12.20
C GLN A 125 -13.04 17.99 12.08
N PHE A 126 -11.98 17.57 11.39
CA PHE A 126 -10.82 18.41 11.14
C PHE A 126 -10.16 18.08 9.80
N GLU A 127 -9.52 19.06 9.21
CA GLU A 127 -8.73 18.87 8.01
C GLU A 127 -7.26 18.59 8.36
N VAL A 128 -6.63 17.71 7.60
CA VAL A 128 -5.21 17.44 7.71
C VAL A 128 -4.58 17.35 6.32
N SER A 129 -3.45 18.02 6.14
CA SER A 129 -2.65 17.93 4.93
C SER A 129 -1.43 17.07 5.20
N LEU A 130 -1.21 16.07 4.36
CA LEU A 130 -0.09 15.14 4.48
C LEU A 130 0.75 15.15 3.21
N GLU A 131 2.06 15.15 3.36
CA GLU A 131 2.97 14.92 2.25
C GLU A 131 3.15 13.40 2.07
N ARG A 132 2.92 12.90 0.87
CA ARG A 132 3.11 11.48 0.57
C ARG A 132 4.57 11.10 0.62
N ASP A 133 4.86 9.94 1.17
CA ASP A 133 6.22 9.38 1.22
C ASP A 133 6.22 7.91 0.78
N VAL A 134 7.41 7.35 0.67
CA VAL A 134 7.58 5.89 0.51
C VAL A 134 7.32 5.25 1.86
N VAL A 135 6.29 4.43 1.93
CA VAL A 135 5.86 3.74 3.14
C VAL A 135 6.15 2.26 2.98
N PRO A 136 6.86 1.63 3.93
CA PRO A 136 7.00 0.18 3.91
C PRO A 136 5.63 -0.49 4.07
N GLU A 137 5.41 -1.56 3.33
CA GLU A 137 4.22 -2.39 3.47
C GLU A 137 4.52 -3.51 4.45
N ASP A 138 3.70 -3.64 5.49
CA ASP A 138 3.84 -4.74 6.44
C ASP A 138 3.60 -6.08 5.73
N THR A 139 4.57 -6.97 5.76
CA THR A 139 4.47 -8.31 5.19
C THR A 139 3.97 -9.33 6.20
N VAL A 140 4.01 -8.99 7.49
CA VAL A 140 3.59 -9.85 8.59
C VAL A 140 2.45 -9.19 9.35
N LYS A 141 1.38 -9.94 9.55
CA LYS A 141 0.21 -9.55 10.36
C LYS A 141 0.06 -10.53 11.52
N GLY A 142 -0.33 -10.03 12.69
CA GLY A 142 -0.54 -10.87 13.84
C GLY A 142 -1.71 -10.41 14.69
N ASN A 143 -2.49 -11.37 15.17
CA ASN A 143 -3.61 -11.12 16.08
C ASN A 143 -3.66 -12.22 17.14
N VAL A 144 -4.11 -11.86 18.34
CA VAL A 144 -4.47 -12.86 19.35
C VAL A 144 -5.81 -13.48 18.96
N ASP A 145 -5.92 -14.79 19.06
CA ASP A 145 -7.17 -15.50 18.78
C ASP A 145 -8.28 -15.04 19.75
N LYS A 146 -9.47 -14.76 19.21
CA LYS A 146 -10.58 -14.21 20.01
C LYS A 146 -11.17 -15.22 20.98
N ASP A 147 -11.16 -16.49 20.60
CA ASP A 147 -11.75 -17.59 21.38
C ASP A 147 -10.71 -18.20 22.35
N ASN A 148 -9.42 -18.10 22.01
CA ASN A 148 -8.33 -18.57 22.83
C ASN A 148 -7.18 -17.54 22.93
N PRO A 149 -7.22 -16.61 23.89
CA PRO A 149 -6.20 -15.56 24.01
C PRO A 149 -4.76 -16.03 24.24
N THR A 150 -4.56 -17.32 24.50
CA THR A 150 -3.22 -17.91 24.61
C THR A 150 -2.61 -18.30 23.27
N VAL A 151 -3.36 -18.18 22.17
CA VAL A 151 -2.93 -18.47 20.81
C VAL A 151 -2.79 -17.18 20.00
N GLY A 152 -1.63 -16.97 19.42
CA GLY A 152 -1.39 -15.90 18.43
C GLY A 152 -1.46 -16.45 17.02
N SER A 153 -2.20 -15.80 16.15
CA SER A 153 -2.21 -16.06 14.71
C SER A 153 -1.27 -15.08 14.00
N ILE A 154 -0.38 -15.57 13.16
CA ILE A 154 0.59 -14.78 12.41
C ILE A 154 0.44 -15.15 10.94
N GLN A 155 0.11 -14.18 10.11
CA GLN A 155 0.04 -14.33 8.66
C GLN A 155 1.24 -13.65 8.00
N ILE A 156 1.91 -14.35 7.08
CA ILE A 156 2.99 -13.80 6.27
C ILE A 156 2.50 -13.75 4.82
N ASP A 157 2.25 -12.54 4.32
CA ASP A 157 1.72 -12.32 2.98
C ASP A 157 2.81 -12.42 1.90
N ASN A 158 4.07 -12.14 2.28
CA ASN A 158 5.21 -12.10 1.37
C ASN A 158 6.52 -12.26 2.15
N PHE A 159 7.56 -12.82 1.54
CA PHE A 159 8.92 -12.83 2.09
C PHE A 159 9.78 -11.73 1.48
N ARG A 160 10.23 -10.78 2.30
CA ARG A 160 11.07 -9.63 1.94
C ARG A 160 12.21 -9.46 2.94
N GLU A 161 13.13 -8.55 2.69
CA GLU A 161 14.22 -8.27 3.63
C GLU A 161 13.73 -7.89 5.03
N THR A 162 12.60 -7.18 5.14
CA THR A 162 12.01 -6.73 6.39
C THR A 162 11.23 -7.80 7.13
N THR A 163 10.79 -8.87 6.47
CA THR A 163 9.88 -9.89 7.02
C THR A 163 10.39 -10.52 8.32
N ALA A 164 11.69 -10.79 8.40
CA ALA A 164 12.27 -11.39 9.61
C ALA A 164 12.20 -10.46 10.82
N LEU A 165 12.38 -9.16 10.62
CA LEU A 165 12.28 -8.15 11.68
C LEU A 165 10.82 -7.94 12.09
N GLU A 166 9.92 -7.82 11.11
CA GLU A 166 8.48 -7.68 11.33
C GLU A 166 7.94 -8.88 12.11
N PHE A 167 8.32 -10.10 11.72
CA PHE A 167 7.92 -11.33 12.39
C PHE A 167 8.35 -11.36 13.87
N ARG A 168 9.58 -10.97 14.18
CA ARG A 168 10.05 -10.85 15.57
C ARG A 168 9.23 -9.84 16.36
N THR A 169 8.98 -8.67 15.79
CA THR A 169 8.19 -7.61 16.40
C THR A 169 6.77 -8.08 16.72
N ILE A 170 6.13 -8.77 15.77
CA ILE A 170 4.78 -9.32 15.94
C ILE A 170 4.75 -10.39 17.04
N ILE A 171 5.71 -11.33 17.06
CA ILE A 171 5.79 -12.35 18.12
C ILE A 171 5.95 -11.71 19.50
N GLU A 172 6.83 -10.72 19.62
CA GLU A 172 7.04 -10.02 20.90
C GLU A 172 5.77 -9.30 21.36
N GLN A 173 5.04 -8.68 20.42
CA GLN A 173 3.77 -8.03 20.72
C GLN A 173 2.72 -9.05 21.18
N LEU A 174 2.52 -10.13 20.43
CA LEU A 174 1.55 -11.17 20.76
C LEU A 174 1.85 -11.86 22.12
N ARG A 175 3.14 -12.01 22.46
CA ARG A 175 3.55 -12.52 23.79
C ARG A 175 3.17 -11.55 24.90
N LYS A 176 3.34 -10.24 24.71
CA LYS A 176 2.90 -9.23 25.67
C LYS A 176 1.38 -9.24 25.84
N ASP A 177 0.66 -9.53 24.76
CA ASP A 177 -0.80 -9.64 24.74
C ASP A 177 -1.32 -10.98 25.29
N GLY A 178 -0.42 -11.88 25.75
CA GLY A 178 -0.74 -13.11 26.45
C GLY A 178 -0.61 -14.41 25.65
N ALA A 179 -0.25 -14.33 24.36
CA ALA A 179 -0.07 -15.53 23.55
C ALA A 179 1.13 -16.37 24.01
N LYS A 180 0.92 -17.69 24.14
CA LYS A 180 1.92 -18.69 24.54
C LYS A 180 2.26 -19.65 23.42
N SER A 181 1.39 -19.78 22.44
CA SER A 181 1.55 -20.60 21.22
C SER A 181 1.17 -19.80 19.99
N PHE A 182 1.70 -20.20 18.84
CA PHE A 182 1.52 -19.44 17.59
C PHE A 182 1.10 -20.35 16.47
N VAL A 183 0.16 -19.88 15.65
CA VAL A 183 -0.21 -20.45 14.35
C VAL A 183 0.34 -19.52 13.27
N ILE A 184 1.13 -20.07 12.36
CA ILE A 184 1.69 -19.32 11.24
C ILE A 184 0.93 -19.71 9.99
N ASP A 185 0.33 -18.72 9.35
CA ASP A 185 -0.40 -18.86 8.08
C ASP A 185 0.48 -18.36 6.92
N LEU A 186 0.84 -19.30 6.04
CA LEU A 186 1.63 -19.04 4.83
C LEU A 186 0.80 -19.24 3.56
N ARG A 187 -0.50 -19.41 3.70
CA ARG A 187 -1.38 -19.58 2.54
C ARG A 187 -1.47 -18.26 1.76
N GLN A 188 -1.41 -18.34 0.45
CA GLN A 188 -1.41 -17.20 -0.47
C GLN A 188 -0.15 -16.31 -0.38
N ASN A 189 0.95 -16.91 0.07
CA ASN A 189 2.26 -16.29 0.07
C ASN A 189 2.89 -16.37 -1.33
#